data_d3bd0762f280dc3c9b9ebb8e7f76da3c
#
_entry.id   d3bd0762f280dc3c9b9ebb8e7f76da3c
#
_cell.length_a   1.000
_cell.length_b   1.000
_cell.length_c   1.000
_cell.angle_alpha   90.00
_cell.angle_beta   90.00
_cell.angle_gamma   90.00
#
_symmetry.space_group_name_H-M   'P 1'
#
loop_
_entity.id
_entity.type
_entity.pdbx_description
1 polymer ?
#
loop_
_entity_poly.entity_id
_entity_poly.type
_entity_poly.pdbx_seq_one_letter_code
_entity_poly.pdbx_strand_id
1 'polypeptide(L)'
;LFYNSTVSSKERKGKAVSALESVGLADRMHHMPNQLSGGQQQRVAIARSLINQPKIIFADEPTGNLDSKSSEMVMELLKEIIKENNTNLVMVTHDRNIATTADRVIELVDGRINKDYFLDQMGREQVREKLEHLACTIGDEPC
;
A
#
# COMPACT_ATOMS: atom_id res chain seq x y z
N LEU A 1 -5.28 8.66 -16.91
CA LEU A 1 -5.21 9.99 -17.60
C LEU A 1 -5.49 9.90 -19.10
N PHE A 2 -5.10 8.83 -19.78
CA PHE A 2 -5.37 8.71 -21.24
C PHE A 2 -6.87 8.61 -21.59
N TYR A 3 -7.70 8.15 -20.67
CA TYR A 3 -9.14 8.03 -20.88
C TYR A 3 -9.94 9.29 -20.53
N ASN A 4 -9.30 10.32 -19.99
CA ASN A 4 -9.98 11.59 -19.70
C ASN A 4 -9.72 12.58 -20.84
N SER A 5 -10.61 12.60 -21.83
CA SER A 5 -10.50 13.46 -23.02
C SER A 5 -10.58 14.97 -22.72
N THR A 6 -11.00 15.36 -21.51
CA THR A 6 -11.15 16.76 -21.11
C THR A 6 -9.85 17.41 -20.62
N VAL A 7 -8.82 16.60 -20.31
CA VAL A 7 -7.55 17.09 -19.74
C VAL A 7 -6.53 17.34 -20.85
N SER A 8 -5.98 18.54 -20.94
CA SER A 8 -5.00 18.92 -21.94
C SER A 8 -3.66 18.14 -21.75
N SER A 9 -2.87 18.00 -22.82
CA SER A 9 -1.56 17.33 -22.76
C SER A 9 -0.60 17.98 -21.75
N LYS A 10 -0.61 19.31 -21.66
CA LYS A 10 0.21 20.08 -20.72
C LYS A 10 -0.20 19.80 -19.26
N GLU A 11 -1.50 19.77 -19.01
CA GLU A 11 -2.05 19.48 -17.68
C GLU A 11 -1.76 18.03 -17.25
N ARG A 12 -1.89 17.06 -18.17
CA ARG A 12 -1.53 15.65 -17.90
C ARG A 12 -0.07 15.51 -17.50
N LYS A 13 0.82 16.21 -18.23
CA LYS A 13 2.25 16.21 -17.89
C LYS A 13 2.49 16.83 -16.52
N GLY A 14 1.87 17.96 -16.19
CA GLY A 14 1.97 18.60 -14.87
C GLY A 14 1.52 17.67 -13.74
N LYS A 15 0.35 17.04 -13.87
CA LYS A 15 -0.14 16.06 -12.88
C LYS A 15 0.81 14.87 -12.69
N ALA A 16 1.38 14.36 -13.79
CA ALA A 16 2.34 13.25 -13.72
C ALA A 16 3.64 13.66 -13.00
N VAL A 17 4.15 14.85 -13.27
CA VAL A 17 5.32 15.41 -12.59
C VAL A 17 5.06 15.54 -11.10
N SER A 18 3.99 16.22 -10.70
CA SER A 18 3.63 16.38 -9.28
C SER A 18 3.44 15.05 -8.55
N ALA A 19 2.82 14.06 -9.23
CA ALA A 19 2.67 12.73 -8.64
C ALA A 19 4.01 12.01 -8.45
N LEU A 20 4.99 12.19 -9.34
CA LEU A 20 6.34 11.63 -9.17
C LEU A 20 7.13 12.37 -8.08
N GLU A 21 6.96 13.67 -7.98
CA GLU A 21 7.56 14.48 -6.91
C GLU A 21 7.05 14.04 -5.53
N SER A 22 5.75 13.79 -5.38
CA SER A 22 5.16 13.36 -4.10
C SER A 22 5.65 11.99 -3.62
N VAL A 23 6.22 11.17 -4.50
CA VAL A 23 6.82 9.87 -4.14
C VAL A 23 8.35 9.90 -4.17
N GLY A 24 8.98 11.08 -4.24
CA GLY A 24 10.42 11.26 -4.21
C GLY A 24 11.14 10.73 -5.45
N LEU A 25 10.53 10.84 -6.64
CA LEU A 25 11.08 10.38 -7.93
C LEU A 25 11.22 11.51 -8.96
N ALA A 26 11.34 12.75 -8.51
CA ALA A 26 11.52 13.92 -9.38
C ALA A 26 12.73 13.78 -10.33
N ASP A 27 13.82 13.24 -9.81
CA ASP A 27 15.08 13.02 -10.57
C ASP A 27 15.04 11.81 -11.49
N ARG A 28 13.97 11.01 -11.46
CA ARG A 28 13.78 9.78 -12.23
C ARG A 28 12.69 9.85 -13.29
N MET A 29 12.14 11.04 -13.56
CA MET A 29 11.03 11.23 -14.51
C MET A 29 11.30 10.74 -15.95
N HIS A 30 12.57 10.69 -16.34
CA HIS A 30 13.01 10.28 -17.69
C HIS A 30 13.53 8.84 -17.74
N HIS A 31 13.52 8.11 -16.60
CA HIS A 31 13.97 6.73 -16.56
C HIS A 31 12.90 5.79 -17.12
N MET A 32 13.36 4.78 -17.84
CA MET A 32 12.50 3.67 -18.25
C MET A 32 12.28 2.71 -17.07
N PRO A 33 11.17 1.95 -17.04
CA PRO A 33 10.89 1.04 -15.94
C PRO A 33 12.01 0.06 -15.60
N ASN A 34 12.73 -0.43 -16.59
CA ASN A 34 13.87 -1.34 -16.42
C ASN A 34 15.13 -0.67 -15.82
N GLN A 35 15.15 0.64 -15.69
CA GLN A 35 16.21 1.43 -15.06
C GLN A 35 15.91 1.77 -13.61
N LEU A 36 14.76 1.34 -13.10
CA LEU A 36 14.29 1.60 -11.75
C LEU A 36 14.41 0.34 -10.89
N SER A 37 14.80 0.52 -9.62
CA SER A 37 14.74 -0.56 -8.63
C SER A 37 13.30 -0.99 -8.35
N GLY A 38 13.09 -2.18 -7.75
CA GLY A 38 11.76 -2.66 -7.37
C GLY A 38 10.98 -1.66 -6.50
N GLY A 39 11.62 -1.08 -5.47
CA GLY A 39 11.01 -0.06 -4.63
C GLY A 39 10.70 1.25 -5.38
N GLN A 40 11.52 1.63 -6.38
CA GLN A 40 11.22 2.78 -7.25
C GLN A 40 10.04 2.49 -8.17
N GLN A 41 9.97 1.29 -8.75
CA GLN A 41 8.82 0.87 -9.57
C GLN A 41 7.52 0.87 -8.75
N GLN A 42 7.58 0.39 -7.50
CA GLN A 42 6.43 0.43 -6.60
C GLN A 42 5.99 1.86 -6.27
N ARG A 43 6.94 2.78 -6.02
CA ARG A 43 6.63 4.20 -5.84
C ARG A 43 6.00 4.83 -7.08
N VAL A 44 6.41 4.44 -8.29
CA VAL A 44 5.72 4.84 -9.54
C VAL A 44 4.29 4.31 -9.58
N ALA A 45 4.04 3.07 -9.14
CA ALA A 45 2.68 2.51 -9.08
C ALA A 45 1.80 3.31 -8.10
N ILE A 46 2.34 3.70 -6.94
CA ILE A 46 1.67 4.58 -5.98
C ILE A 46 1.38 5.95 -6.60
N ALA A 47 2.37 6.60 -7.24
CA ALA A 47 2.16 7.89 -7.91
C ALA A 47 1.03 7.81 -8.96
N ARG A 48 0.95 6.73 -9.71
CA ARG A 48 -0.14 6.50 -10.68
C ARG A 48 -1.51 6.46 -10.03
N SER A 49 -1.64 5.84 -8.86
CA SER A 49 -2.92 5.78 -8.13
C SER A 49 -3.38 7.16 -7.65
N LEU A 50 -2.45 8.07 -7.37
CA LEU A 50 -2.72 9.41 -6.83
C LEU A 50 -3.14 10.45 -7.86
N ILE A 51 -2.83 10.26 -9.14
CA ILE A 51 -3.00 11.27 -10.21
C ILE A 51 -4.42 11.86 -10.26
N ASN A 52 -5.43 11.05 -9.97
CA ASN A 52 -6.83 11.46 -9.99
C ASN A 52 -7.38 11.84 -8.60
N GLN A 53 -6.53 11.99 -7.61
CA GLN A 53 -6.90 12.34 -6.23
C GLN A 53 -8.03 11.44 -5.70
N PRO A 54 -7.84 10.12 -5.66
CA PRO A 54 -8.90 9.20 -5.27
C PRO A 54 -9.22 9.35 -3.77
N LYS A 55 -10.45 9.03 -3.38
CA LYS A 55 -10.86 8.93 -1.98
C LYS A 55 -10.43 7.61 -1.33
N ILE A 56 -10.20 6.60 -2.15
CA ILE A 56 -9.78 5.25 -1.71
C ILE A 56 -8.71 4.75 -2.65
N ILE A 57 -7.64 4.20 -2.08
CA ILE A 57 -6.58 3.48 -2.79
C ILE A 57 -6.69 2.00 -2.42
N PHE A 58 -6.64 1.13 -3.42
CA PHE A 58 -6.52 -0.31 -3.22
C PHE A 58 -5.08 -0.75 -3.51
N ALA A 59 -4.47 -1.44 -2.58
CA ALA A 59 -3.13 -2.00 -2.71
C ALA A 59 -3.17 -3.51 -2.45
N ASP A 60 -2.76 -4.27 -3.45
CA ASP A 60 -2.65 -5.73 -3.38
C ASP A 60 -1.17 -6.09 -3.27
N GLU A 61 -0.79 -6.68 -2.13
CA GLU A 61 0.59 -7.05 -1.79
C GLU A 61 1.64 -5.96 -2.12
N PRO A 62 1.50 -4.72 -1.61
CA PRO A 62 2.30 -3.59 -2.09
C PRO A 62 3.79 -3.72 -1.80
N THR A 63 4.20 -4.67 -0.97
CA THR A 63 5.60 -4.92 -0.57
C THR A 63 6.06 -6.34 -0.85
N GLY A 64 5.22 -7.19 -1.40
CA GLY A 64 5.48 -8.63 -1.54
C GLY A 64 6.73 -9.02 -2.35
N ASN A 65 7.21 -8.14 -3.23
CA ASN A 65 8.41 -8.37 -4.05
C ASN A 65 9.59 -7.48 -3.66
N LEU A 66 9.58 -6.88 -2.46
CA LEU A 66 10.59 -5.94 -2.00
C LEU A 66 11.42 -6.54 -0.86
N ASP A 67 12.67 -6.10 -0.75
CA ASP A 67 13.45 -6.31 0.45
C ASP A 67 12.88 -5.52 1.65
N SER A 68 13.24 -5.92 2.88
CA SER A 68 12.70 -5.34 4.11
C SER A 68 12.84 -3.81 4.17
N LYS A 69 13.99 -3.27 3.78
CA LYS A 69 14.24 -1.82 3.80
C LYS A 69 13.37 -1.07 2.79
N SER A 70 13.23 -1.62 1.58
CA SER A 70 12.37 -1.05 0.55
C SER A 70 10.90 -1.14 0.95
N SER A 71 10.50 -2.23 1.62
CA SER A 71 9.15 -2.41 2.16
C SER A 71 8.80 -1.34 3.21
N GLU A 72 9.69 -1.09 4.17
CA GLU A 72 9.52 -0.04 5.18
C GLU A 72 9.33 1.33 4.52
N MET A 73 10.20 1.70 3.58
CA MET A 73 10.12 2.98 2.88
C MET A 73 8.80 3.14 2.09
N VAL A 74 8.31 2.08 1.47
CA VAL A 74 7.03 2.10 0.73
C VAL A 74 5.86 2.24 1.69
N MET A 75 5.89 1.56 2.84
CA MET A 75 4.84 1.66 3.86
C MET A 75 4.79 3.03 4.53
N GLU A 76 5.94 3.62 4.83
CA GLU A 76 6.03 4.99 5.36
C GLU A 76 5.46 6.00 4.36
N LEU A 77 5.87 5.91 3.10
CA LEU A 77 5.36 6.76 2.03
C LEU A 77 3.83 6.65 1.88
N LEU A 78 3.28 5.44 1.92
CA LEU A 78 1.83 5.24 1.86
C LEU A 78 1.11 5.91 3.04
N LYS A 79 1.65 5.82 4.25
CA LYS A 79 1.08 6.47 5.45
C LYS A 79 1.08 7.99 5.33
N GLU A 80 2.19 8.58 4.86
CA GLU A 80 2.29 10.02 4.62
C GLU A 80 1.25 10.49 3.59
N ILE A 81 1.18 9.81 2.46
CA ILE A 81 0.25 10.10 1.37
C ILE A 81 -1.22 10.05 1.84
N ILE A 82 -1.60 9.01 2.60
CA ILE A 82 -2.95 8.84 3.14
C ILE A 82 -3.31 10.05 4.02
N LYS A 83 -2.40 10.43 4.90
CA LYS A 83 -2.57 11.53 5.83
C LYS A 83 -2.69 12.89 5.11
N GLU A 84 -1.78 13.16 4.16
CA GLU A 84 -1.73 14.44 3.45
C GLU A 84 -2.93 14.63 2.52
N ASN A 85 -3.38 13.57 1.85
CA ASN A 85 -4.46 13.64 0.86
C ASN A 85 -5.84 13.34 1.46
N ASN A 86 -5.94 13.06 2.76
CA ASN A 86 -7.17 12.60 3.42
C ASN A 86 -7.85 11.45 2.65
N THR A 87 -7.04 10.46 2.27
CA THR A 87 -7.43 9.32 1.44
C THR A 87 -7.44 8.06 2.31
N ASN A 88 -8.32 7.11 2.03
CA ASN A 88 -8.34 5.82 2.70
C ASN A 88 -7.51 4.80 1.91
N LEU A 89 -6.83 3.90 2.61
CA LEU A 89 -6.13 2.76 2.02
C LEU A 89 -6.83 1.45 2.39
N VAL A 90 -7.18 0.67 1.39
CA VAL A 90 -7.56 -0.74 1.57
C VAL A 90 -6.43 -1.59 1.03
N MET A 91 -5.81 -2.38 1.90
CA MET A 91 -4.64 -3.17 1.55
C MET A 91 -4.94 -4.66 1.75
N VAL A 92 -4.54 -5.47 0.78
CA VAL A 92 -4.49 -6.93 0.91
C VAL A 92 -3.05 -7.33 1.15
N THR A 93 -2.81 -8.12 2.19
CA THR A 93 -1.47 -8.65 2.51
C THR A 93 -1.57 -9.93 3.32
N HIS A 94 -0.60 -10.80 3.16
CA HIS A 94 -0.38 -11.94 4.03
C HIS A 94 0.70 -11.65 5.10
N ASP A 95 1.36 -10.48 5.04
CA ASP A 95 2.34 -10.07 6.06
C ASP A 95 1.63 -9.47 7.27
N ARG A 96 1.74 -10.18 8.38
CA ARG A 96 1.15 -9.80 9.67
C ARG A 96 1.72 -8.53 10.25
N ASN A 97 3.02 -8.27 10.06
CA ASN A 97 3.63 -7.03 10.54
C ASN A 97 3.03 -5.81 9.84
N ILE A 98 2.77 -5.95 8.54
CA ILE A 98 2.08 -4.91 7.76
C ILE A 98 0.62 -4.77 8.22
N ALA A 99 -0.10 -5.88 8.39
CA ALA A 99 -1.48 -5.85 8.85
C ALA A 99 -1.64 -5.11 10.19
N THR A 100 -0.69 -5.27 11.14
CA THR A 100 -0.73 -4.56 12.44
C THR A 100 -0.51 -3.05 12.33
N THR A 101 -0.19 -2.52 11.17
CA THR A 101 -0.05 -1.06 10.96
C THR A 101 -1.34 -0.37 10.52
N ALA A 102 -2.38 -1.14 10.20
CA ALA A 102 -3.69 -0.62 9.79
C ALA A 102 -4.53 -0.18 11.00
N ASP A 103 -5.60 0.57 10.79
CA ASP A 103 -6.56 0.93 11.83
C ASP A 103 -7.60 -0.18 12.04
N ARG A 104 -7.85 -0.98 11.00
CA ARG A 104 -8.78 -2.10 10.99
C ARG A 104 -8.22 -3.25 10.17
N VAL A 105 -8.33 -4.46 10.68
CA VAL A 105 -7.92 -5.70 10.00
C VAL A 105 -9.13 -6.62 9.85
N ILE A 106 -9.37 -7.07 8.61
CA ILE A 106 -10.39 -8.05 8.28
C ILE A 106 -9.68 -9.31 7.80
N GLU A 107 -9.84 -10.40 8.52
CA GLU A 107 -9.30 -11.70 8.16
C GLU A 107 -10.28 -12.48 7.29
N LEU A 108 -9.82 -12.93 6.14
CA LEU A 108 -10.58 -13.75 5.21
C LEU A 108 -10.03 -15.18 5.18
N VAL A 109 -10.92 -16.15 5.34
CA VAL A 109 -10.63 -17.59 5.19
C VAL A 109 -11.69 -18.19 4.29
N ASP A 110 -11.29 -18.89 3.24
CA ASP A 110 -12.19 -19.54 2.26
C ASP A 110 -13.27 -18.61 1.70
N GLY A 111 -12.89 -17.34 1.45
CA GLY A 111 -13.79 -16.32 0.90
C GLY A 111 -14.84 -15.79 1.90
N ARG A 112 -14.70 -16.09 3.18
CA ARG A 112 -15.59 -15.62 4.25
C ARG A 112 -14.82 -14.78 5.25
N ILE A 113 -15.50 -13.78 5.84
CA ILE A 113 -14.94 -13.02 6.94
C ILE A 113 -14.88 -13.95 8.17
N ASN A 114 -13.66 -14.22 8.61
CA ASN A 114 -13.41 -15.00 9.81
C ASN A 114 -13.37 -14.09 11.03
N LYS A 115 -12.68 -12.96 10.94
CA LYS A 115 -12.52 -12.00 12.03
C LYS A 115 -12.45 -10.57 11.52
N ASP A 116 -12.78 -9.62 12.40
CA ASP A 116 -12.79 -8.18 12.14
C ASP A 116 -12.31 -7.47 13.41
N TYR A 117 -11.19 -6.72 13.30
CA TYR A 117 -10.53 -6.06 14.41
C TYR A 117 -10.33 -4.58 14.16
N PHE A 118 -10.65 -3.76 15.16
CA PHE A 118 -10.25 -2.36 15.21
C PHE A 118 -9.06 -2.22 16.16
N LEU A 119 -7.94 -1.70 15.63
CA LEU A 119 -6.66 -1.64 16.33
C LEU A 119 -6.52 -0.47 17.31
N ASP A 120 -7.37 0.53 17.21
CA ASP A 120 -7.53 1.60 18.20
C ASP A 120 -8.11 1.12 19.54
N GLN A 121 -8.90 0.04 19.49
CA GLN A 121 -9.55 -0.58 20.66
C GLN A 121 -8.74 -1.75 21.26
N MET A 122 -7.75 -2.25 20.53
CA MET A 122 -6.87 -3.34 20.96
C MET A 122 -5.42 -2.91 20.78
N GLY A 123 -4.60 -2.98 21.82
CA GLY A 123 -3.16 -2.71 21.69
C GLY A 123 -2.55 -3.54 20.56
N ARG A 124 -1.64 -2.93 19.77
CA ARG A 124 -0.99 -3.58 18.60
C ARG A 124 -0.37 -4.93 18.92
N GLU A 125 0.09 -5.12 20.16
CA GLU A 125 0.70 -6.35 20.66
C GLU A 125 -0.33 -7.48 20.80
N GLN A 126 -1.53 -7.18 21.29
CA GLN A 126 -2.63 -8.16 21.42
C GLN A 126 -3.15 -8.63 20.06
N VAL A 127 -3.11 -7.78 19.05
CA VAL A 127 -3.48 -8.16 17.67
C VAL A 127 -2.42 -9.04 17.06
N ARG A 128 -1.14 -8.72 17.27
CA ARG A 128 -0.03 -9.55 16.82
C ARG A 128 -0.11 -10.96 17.40
N GLU A 129 -0.31 -11.07 18.71
CA GLU A 129 -0.49 -12.34 19.41
C GLU A 129 -1.69 -13.14 18.86
N LYS A 130 -2.82 -12.47 18.60
CA LYS A 130 -3.99 -13.11 17.98
C LYS A 130 -3.75 -13.55 16.53
N LEU A 131 -3.00 -12.78 15.74
CA LEU A 131 -2.61 -13.15 14.37
C LEU A 131 -1.57 -14.29 14.38
N GLU A 132 -0.71 -14.39 15.39
CA GLU A 132 0.24 -15.49 15.57
C GLU A 132 -0.45 -16.80 15.95
N HIS A 133 -1.41 -16.76 16.85
CA HIS A 133 -2.21 -17.95 17.23
C HIS A 133 -3.00 -18.57 16.06
N LEU A 134 -3.32 -17.80 15.04
CA LEU A 134 -4.07 -18.26 13.88
C LEU A 134 -3.23 -19.06 12.88
N ALA A 135 -1.90 -18.88 12.87
CA ALA A 135 -1.01 -19.70 12.03
C ALA A 135 -0.98 -21.16 12.49
N CYS A 136 -1.13 -21.38 13.80
CA CYS A 136 -1.17 -22.72 14.36
C CYS A 136 -2.48 -23.47 14.07
N THR A 137 -3.55 -22.76 13.70
CA THR A 137 -4.88 -23.39 13.48
C THR A 137 -5.16 -23.74 12.00
N ILE A 138 -4.40 -23.19 11.06
CA ILE A 138 -4.61 -23.36 9.61
C ILE A 138 -3.54 -24.28 8.97
N GLY A 139 -2.43 -24.53 9.65
CA GLY A 139 -1.40 -25.50 9.23
C GLY A 139 -1.57 -26.80 10.00
N ASP A 140 -1.67 -27.93 9.31
CA ASP A 140 -1.71 -29.30 9.88
C ASP A 140 -0.38 -29.71 10.55
N GLU A 141 0.41 -28.78 11.07
CA GLU A 141 1.59 -29.09 11.89
C GLU A 141 1.41 -28.57 13.32
N PRO A 142 1.66 -29.43 14.32
CA PRO A 142 1.60 -29.03 15.73
C PRO A 142 2.70 -28.01 16.06
N CYS A 143 2.34 -26.95 16.74
CA CYS A 143 3.28 -26.00 17.35
C CYS A 143 4.19 -26.68 18.37
#